data_a382ea4c11f9e3348c41f82f8f95813f
#
_entry.id   a382ea4c11f9e3348c41f82f8f95813f
#
_cell.length_a   1.000
_cell.length_b   1.000
_cell.length_c   1.000
_cell.angle_alpha   90.00
_cell.angle_beta   90.00
_cell.angle_gamma   90.00
#
_symmetry.space_group_name_H-M   'P 1'
#
loop_
_entity.id
_entity.type
_entity.pdbx_description
1 polymer ?
#
loop_
_entity_poly.entity_id
_entity_poly.type
_entity_poly.pdbx_seq_one_letter_code
_entity_poly.pdbx_strand_id
1 'polypeptide(L)'
;IHREKLTPEHFTALTDCCPTQALTVCGEVKSVEEIMATVLRDKPFYDRSGGGLTLSGGEPFMQPEMATALLQASHEAGIHTAVETCLHVPWKYIAPSLPYIDLFLADLKHVADAPFKQWTDGNAARVLDNLKKLAAAGKKIIIRVPLIQGFNADETSVKAITDFAADELH
;
A
#
# COMPACT_ATOMS: atom_id res chain seq x y z
N ILE A 1 9.07 -5.06 -26.34
CA ILE A 1 10.12 -5.68 -25.53
C ILE A 1 9.53 -6.93 -24.89
N HIS A 2 10.20 -8.06 -25.11
CA HIS A 2 9.86 -9.33 -24.47
C HIS A 2 10.44 -9.36 -23.06
N ARG A 3 9.66 -8.87 -22.08
CA ARG A 3 10.10 -8.74 -20.68
C ARG A 3 10.47 -10.08 -20.05
N GLU A 4 9.83 -11.17 -20.49
CA GLU A 4 10.10 -12.54 -20.04
C GLU A 4 11.49 -13.07 -20.42
N LYS A 5 12.18 -12.39 -21.35
CA LYS A 5 13.55 -12.73 -21.80
C LYS A 5 14.63 -11.90 -21.10
N LEU A 6 14.24 -10.96 -20.24
CA LEU A 6 15.19 -10.10 -19.54
C LEU A 6 15.67 -10.78 -18.25
N THR A 7 16.97 -10.78 -18.06
CA THR A 7 17.62 -11.16 -16.80
C THR A 7 18.15 -9.90 -16.11
N PRO A 8 18.42 -9.93 -14.80
CA PRO A 8 19.00 -8.80 -14.07
C PRO A 8 20.27 -8.21 -14.72
N GLU A 9 21.08 -9.07 -15.35
CA GLU A 9 22.32 -8.67 -16.04
C GLU A 9 22.04 -7.80 -17.27
N HIS A 10 20.86 -7.94 -17.89
CA HIS A 10 20.48 -7.12 -19.04
C HIS A 10 20.05 -5.70 -18.65
N PHE A 11 19.68 -5.44 -17.38
CA PHE A 11 19.10 -4.16 -16.99
C PHE A 11 20.07 -3.00 -17.13
N THR A 12 21.31 -3.16 -16.71
CA THR A 12 22.34 -2.12 -16.85
C THR A 12 22.59 -1.79 -18.34
N ALA A 13 22.77 -2.81 -19.17
CA ALA A 13 23.00 -2.63 -20.61
C ALA A 13 21.79 -1.97 -21.31
N LEU A 14 20.57 -2.27 -20.88
CA LEU A 14 19.35 -1.67 -21.44
C LEU A 14 19.19 -0.20 -21.06
N THR A 15 19.60 0.19 -19.86
CA THR A 15 19.56 1.58 -19.41
C THR A 15 20.50 2.44 -20.25
N ASP A 16 21.71 1.92 -20.53
CA ASP A 16 22.76 2.65 -21.26
C ASP A 16 22.48 2.72 -22.77
N CYS A 17 21.70 1.78 -23.33
CA CYS A 17 21.47 1.72 -24.78
C CYS A 17 20.26 2.56 -25.26
N CYS A 18 19.45 3.14 -24.36
CA CYS A 18 18.30 3.93 -24.77
C CYS A 18 18.59 5.45 -24.76
N PRO A 19 18.93 6.06 -25.92
CA PRO A 19 19.37 7.45 -25.97
C PRO A 19 18.26 8.46 -25.59
N THR A 20 16.98 8.05 -25.67
CA THR A 20 15.82 8.86 -25.30
C THR A 20 15.34 8.61 -23.89
N GLN A 21 16.01 7.74 -23.12
CA GLN A 21 15.58 7.31 -21.77
C GLN A 21 14.13 6.77 -21.69
N ALA A 22 13.60 6.29 -22.82
CA ALA A 22 12.29 5.64 -22.86
C ALA A 22 12.30 4.27 -22.18
N LEU A 23 13.48 3.73 -21.90
CA LEU A 23 13.72 2.50 -21.16
C LEU A 23 14.63 2.83 -19.98
N THR A 24 14.11 2.73 -18.78
CA THR A 24 14.84 2.96 -17.53
C THR A 24 14.57 1.83 -16.54
N VAL A 25 15.52 1.58 -15.66
CA VAL A 25 15.27 0.71 -14.50
C VAL A 25 14.36 1.46 -13.53
N CYS A 26 13.24 0.84 -13.18
CA CYS A 26 12.31 1.40 -12.18
C CYS A 26 12.74 0.94 -10.79
N GLY A 27 12.97 1.91 -9.92
CA GLY A 27 13.36 1.68 -8.54
C GLY A 27 14.87 1.84 -8.30
N GLU A 28 15.16 2.15 -7.04
CA GLU A 28 16.51 2.33 -6.52
C GLU A 28 16.64 1.55 -5.21
N VAL A 29 17.84 1.04 -4.95
CA VAL A 29 18.17 0.46 -3.64
C VAL A 29 18.57 1.61 -2.72
N LYS A 30 17.81 1.82 -1.65
CA LYS A 30 18.07 2.87 -0.65
C LYS A 30 17.99 2.29 0.76
N SER A 31 18.79 2.82 1.66
CA SER A 31 18.66 2.54 3.08
C SER A 31 17.53 3.36 3.73
N VAL A 32 17.11 2.95 4.92
CA VAL A 32 16.13 3.72 5.73
C VAL A 32 16.66 5.13 5.99
N GLU A 33 17.94 5.25 6.32
CA GLU A 33 18.59 6.53 6.62
C GLU A 33 18.58 7.49 5.43
N GLU A 34 18.84 6.97 4.21
CA GLU A 34 18.81 7.77 2.99
C GLU A 34 17.40 8.29 2.68
N ILE A 35 16.38 7.43 2.88
CA ILE A 35 14.97 7.83 2.69
C ILE A 35 14.57 8.84 3.76
N MET A 36 14.88 8.58 5.03
CA MET A 36 14.55 9.47 6.14
C MET A 36 15.25 10.81 6.04
N ALA A 37 16.48 10.87 5.53
CA ALA A 37 17.17 12.15 5.26
C ALA A 37 16.37 13.04 4.28
N THR A 38 15.62 12.43 3.35
CA THR A 38 14.72 13.17 2.45
C THR A 38 13.42 13.56 3.15
N VAL A 39 12.79 12.62 3.87
CA VAL A 39 11.54 12.84 4.60
C VAL A 39 11.66 13.95 5.64
N LEU A 40 12.77 13.98 6.39
CA LEU A 40 13.02 14.97 7.45
C LEU A 40 13.21 16.41 6.92
N ARG A 41 13.62 16.60 5.67
CA ARG A 41 13.68 17.94 5.07
C ARG A 41 12.31 18.60 4.97
N ASP A 42 11.26 17.80 4.82
CA ASP A 42 9.90 18.30 4.68
C ASP A 42 9.17 18.39 6.03
N LYS A 43 9.80 17.98 7.13
CA LYS A 43 9.20 18.00 8.48
C LYS A 43 8.56 19.36 8.86
N PRO A 44 9.16 20.54 8.57
CA PRO A 44 8.52 21.81 8.87
C PRO A 44 7.17 22.03 8.16
N PHE A 45 6.96 21.38 7.02
CA PHE A 45 5.67 21.42 6.32
C PHE A 45 4.67 20.46 6.97
N TYR A 46 5.12 19.26 7.38
CA TYR A 46 4.28 18.30 8.10
C TYR A 46 3.79 18.88 9.42
N ASP A 47 4.67 19.52 10.19
CA ASP A 47 4.34 20.16 11.47
C ASP A 47 3.26 21.25 11.33
N ARG A 48 3.23 21.96 10.20
CA ARG A 48 2.22 23.01 9.93
C ARG A 48 0.89 22.46 9.42
N SER A 49 0.92 21.40 8.60
CA SER A 49 -0.26 20.88 7.92
C SER A 49 -0.94 19.74 8.68
N GLY A 50 -0.28 19.13 9.66
CA GLY A 50 -0.66 17.85 10.24
C GLY A 50 -0.51 16.68 9.25
N GLY A 51 0.24 16.89 8.17
CA GLY A 51 0.58 15.85 7.20
C GLY A 51 1.72 14.95 7.66
N GLY A 52 2.29 14.18 6.74
CA GLY A 52 3.35 13.25 7.10
C GLY A 52 3.80 12.35 5.96
N LEU A 53 4.30 11.18 6.31
CA LEU A 53 4.74 10.16 5.38
C LEU A 53 3.59 9.21 5.03
N THR A 54 3.36 8.99 3.74
CA THR A 54 2.52 7.89 3.26
C THR A 54 3.38 6.88 2.52
N LEU A 55 3.40 5.63 3.00
CA LEU A 55 3.95 4.52 2.24
C LEU A 55 2.93 4.05 1.22
N SER A 56 3.35 4.00 -0.04
CA SER A 56 2.55 3.61 -1.19
C SER A 56 3.43 2.90 -2.22
N GLY A 57 2.98 2.80 -3.48
CA GLY A 57 3.73 2.20 -4.58
C GLY A 57 3.01 0.98 -5.15
N GLY A 58 3.66 -0.19 -5.20
CA GLY A 58 2.99 -1.46 -5.34
C GLY A 58 2.22 -1.79 -4.06
N GLU A 59 2.59 -2.89 -3.41
CA GLU A 59 2.09 -3.19 -2.06
C GLU A 59 3.26 -3.01 -1.08
N PRO A 60 3.21 -2.02 -0.16
CA PRO A 60 4.33 -1.72 0.74
C PRO A 60 4.73 -2.92 1.61
N PHE A 61 3.74 -3.72 2.04
CA PHE A 61 3.99 -4.90 2.87
C PHE A 61 4.56 -6.11 2.12
N MET A 62 4.87 -5.98 0.82
CA MET A 62 5.74 -6.95 0.13
C MET A 62 7.21 -6.79 0.53
N GLN A 63 7.56 -5.68 1.19
CA GLN A 63 8.85 -5.42 1.83
C GLN A 63 8.63 -5.10 3.32
N PRO A 64 8.14 -6.06 4.13
CA PRO A 64 7.61 -5.78 5.47
C PRO A 64 8.65 -5.22 6.44
N GLU A 65 9.91 -5.66 6.35
CA GLU A 65 11.00 -5.17 7.19
C GLU A 65 11.32 -3.70 6.89
N MET A 66 11.44 -3.35 5.61
CA MET A 66 11.70 -1.98 5.18
C MET A 66 10.51 -1.06 5.51
N ALA A 67 9.28 -1.52 5.24
CA ALA A 67 8.07 -0.77 5.58
C ALA A 67 7.99 -0.49 7.09
N THR A 68 8.22 -1.50 7.92
CA THR A 68 8.20 -1.36 9.37
C THR A 68 9.28 -0.38 9.84
N ALA A 69 10.51 -0.48 9.33
CA ALA A 69 11.62 0.38 9.73
C ALA A 69 11.39 1.85 9.35
N LEU A 70 10.85 2.12 8.16
CA LEU A 70 10.50 3.48 7.73
C LEU A 70 9.37 4.08 8.56
N LEU A 71 8.32 3.31 8.83
CA LEU A 71 7.20 3.73 9.66
C LEU A 71 7.65 4.03 11.09
N GLN A 72 8.47 3.16 11.67
CA GLN A 72 9.04 3.36 13.00
C GLN A 72 9.89 4.63 13.06
N ALA A 73 10.85 4.79 12.14
CA ALA A 73 11.72 5.97 12.12
C ALA A 73 10.91 7.27 11.93
N SER A 74 9.87 7.25 11.11
CA SER A 74 9.00 8.41 10.91
C SER A 74 8.17 8.73 12.16
N HIS A 75 7.59 7.71 12.79
CA HIS A 75 6.83 7.84 14.03
C HIS A 75 7.71 8.38 15.19
N GLU A 76 8.91 7.84 15.35
CA GLU A 76 9.89 8.32 16.35
C GLU A 76 10.33 9.77 16.09
N ALA A 77 10.34 10.22 14.84
CA ALA A 77 10.59 11.60 14.46
C ALA A 77 9.36 12.53 14.67
N GLY A 78 8.25 12.01 15.18
CA GLY A 78 7.00 12.75 15.37
C GLY A 78 6.30 13.12 14.06
N ILE A 79 6.47 12.32 13.00
CA ILE A 79 5.83 12.52 11.72
C ILE A 79 4.61 11.59 11.65
N HIS A 80 3.45 12.13 11.30
CA HIS A 80 2.24 11.34 11.05
C HIS A 80 2.47 10.33 9.92
N THR A 81 2.03 9.09 10.12
CA THR A 81 2.29 8.00 9.19
C THR A 81 1.01 7.42 8.62
N ALA A 82 0.99 7.23 7.32
CA ALA A 82 -0.09 6.54 6.63
C ALA A 82 0.45 5.43 5.73
N VAL A 83 -0.37 4.42 5.51
CA VAL A 83 -0.06 3.34 4.57
C VAL A 83 -1.21 3.15 3.60
N GLU A 84 -0.89 3.19 2.32
CA GLU A 84 -1.77 2.87 1.22
C GLU A 84 -1.55 1.41 0.81
N THR A 85 -2.56 0.55 1.01
CA THR A 85 -2.41 -0.89 0.88
C THR A 85 -3.67 -1.56 0.33
N CYS A 86 -3.49 -2.62 -0.45
CA CYS A 86 -4.59 -3.49 -0.86
C CYS A 86 -4.91 -4.58 0.18
N LEU A 87 -4.14 -4.68 1.26
CA LEU A 87 -4.29 -5.66 2.34
C LEU A 87 -4.29 -7.14 1.89
N HIS A 88 -3.91 -7.44 0.66
CA HIS A 88 -3.84 -8.81 0.15
C HIS A 88 -2.50 -9.49 0.48
N VAL A 89 -2.02 -9.31 1.69
CA VAL A 89 -0.76 -9.87 2.23
C VAL A 89 -1.02 -10.67 3.51
N PRO A 90 -0.11 -11.58 3.91
CA PRO A 90 -0.21 -12.24 5.20
C PRO A 90 -0.21 -11.24 6.36
N TRP A 91 -1.08 -11.43 7.35
CA TRP A 91 -1.16 -10.58 8.54
C TRP A 91 0.19 -10.35 9.25
N LYS A 92 1.04 -11.39 9.28
CA LYS A 92 2.39 -11.30 9.88
C LYS A 92 3.29 -10.23 9.26
N TYR A 93 2.98 -9.74 8.05
CA TYR A 93 3.71 -8.65 7.39
C TYR A 93 3.21 -7.28 7.81
N ILE A 94 1.95 -7.19 8.28
CA ILE A 94 1.32 -5.94 8.72
C ILE A 94 1.53 -5.74 10.23
N ALA A 95 1.32 -6.80 11.01
CA ALA A 95 1.25 -6.73 12.47
C ALA A 95 2.44 -6.04 13.15
N PRO A 96 3.72 -6.25 12.73
CA PRO A 96 4.87 -5.59 13.39
C PRO A 96 4.87 -4.07 13.23
N SER A 97 4.27 -3.53 12.17
CA SER A 97 4.25 -2.09 11.89
C SER A 97 3.06 -1.36 12.52
N LEU A 98 2.06 -2.08 13.05
CA LEU A 98 0.85 -1.47 13.63
C LEU A 98 1.13 -0.34 14.63
N PRO A 99 2.07 -0.45 15.59
CA PRO A 99 2.33 0.63 16.55
C PRO A 99 2.75 1.95 15.90
N TYR A 100 3.28 1.89 14.69
CA TYR A 100 3.88 3.02 13.98
C TYR A 100 2.99 3.58 12.86
N ILE A 101 1.73 3.13 12.75
CA ILE A 101 0.80 3.58 11.70
C ILE A 101 -0.37 4.32 12.34
N ASP A 102 -0.56 5.58 11.93
CA ASP A 102 -1.66 6.42 12.36
C ASP A 102 -2.90 6.25 11.48
N LEU A 103 -2.73 5.95 10.19
CA LEU A 103 -3.82 5.85 9.23
C LEU A 103 -3.58 4.76 8.18
N PHE A 104 -4.59 3.94 7.96
CA PHE A 104 -4.65 3.03 6.82
C PHE A 104 -5.55 3.60 5.71
N LEU A 105 -5.02 3.68 4.50
CA LEU A 105 -5.76 3.93 3.26
C LEU A 105 -5.94 2.58 2.57
N ALA A 106 -7.03 1.90 2.86
CA ALA A 106 -7.22 0.50 2.49
C ALA A 106 -8.10 0.35 1.26
N ASP A 107 -7.57 -0.28 0.22
CA ASP A 107 -8.33 -0.56 -1.00
C ASP A 107 -9.23 -1.80 -0.81
N LEU A 108 -10.54 -1.60 -0.74
CA LEU A 108 -11.52 -2.67 -0.78
C LEU A 108 -12.21 -2.70 -2.15
N LYS A 109 -11.78 -3.62 -2.99
CA LYS A 109 -12.23 -3.68 -4.39
C LYS A 109 -13.55 -4.43 -4.57
N HIS A 110 -13.82 -5.44 -3.74
CA HIS A 110 -15.07 -6.20 -3.70
C HIS A 110 -15.14 -7.07 -2.44
N VAL A 111 -16.34 -7.38 -1.94
CA VAL A 111 -16.53 -8.26 -0.78
C VAL A 111 -16.80 -9.72 -1.17
N ALA A 112 -17.28 -9.98 -2.39
CA ALA A 112 -17.55 -11.33 -2.89
C ALA A 112 -16.30 -11.92 -3.56
N ASP A 113 -16.03 -13.20 -3.25
CA ASP A 113 -14.78 -13.87 -3.65
C ASP A 113 -14.72 -14.13 -5.17
N ALA A 114 -15.84 -14.52 -5.80
CA ALA A 114 -15.85 -14.85 -7.22
C ALA A 114 -15.48 -13.66 -8.14
N PRO A 115 -16.16 -12.49 -8.06
CA PRO A 115 -15.75 -11.33 -8.85
C PRO A 115 -14.37 -10.79 -8.43
N PHE A 116 -14.04 -10.82 -7.16
CA PHE A 116 -12.71 -10.39 -6.69
C PHE A 116 -11.61 -11.22 -7.35
N LYS A 117 -11.73 -12.55 -7.32
CA LYS A 117 -10.78 -13.46 -7.96
C LYS A 117 -10.70 -13.27 -9.47
N GLN A 118 -11.84 -13.11 -10.12
CA GLN A 118 -11.89 -12.92 -11.58
C GLN A 118 -11.09 -11.69 -12.04
N TRP A 119 -11.17 -10.59 -11.27
CA TRP A 119 -10.59 -9.29 -11.66
C TRP A 119 -9.21 -9.03 -11.08
N THR A 120 -8.83 -9.68 -9.99
CA THR A 120 -7.56 -9.40 -9.29
C THR A 120 -6.66 -10.63 -9.15
N ASP A 121 -7.16 -11.82 -9.51
CA ASP A 121 -6.55 -13.12 -9.21
C ASP A 121 -6.27 -13.33 -7.71
N GLY A 122 -6.88 -12.49 -6.86
CA GLY A 122 -6.70 -12.49 -5.42
C GLY A 122 -7.78 -13.26 -4.67
N ASN A 123 -7.81 -13.05 -3.35
CA ASN A 123 -8.75 -13.66 -2.41
C ASN A 123 -9.37 -12.56 -1.54
N ALA A 124 -10.67 -12.31 -1.68
CA ALA A 124 -11.39 -11.29 -0.93
C ALA A 124 -11.35 -11.58 0.58
N ALA A 125 -11.50 -12.84 0.98
CA ALA A 125 -11.55 -13.22 2.39
C ALA A 125 -10.29 -12.78 3.17
N ARG A 126 -9.11 -12.82 2.54
CA ARG A 126 -7.88 -12.30 3.17
C ARG A 126 -7.93 -10.80 3.42
N VAL A 127 -8.43 -10.03 2.46
CA VAL A 127 -8.55 -8.57 2.59
C VAL A 127 -9.54 -8.22 3.69
N LEU A 128 -10.70 -8.88 3.70
CA LEU A 128 -11.75 -8.68 4.71
C LEU A 128 -11.28 -9.07 6.12
N ASP A 129 -10.57 -10.20 6.26
CA ASP A 129 -9.99 -10.63 7.54
C ASP A 129 -8.94 -9.62 8.05
N ASN A 130 -8.07 -9.12 7.18
CA ASN A 130 -7.09 -8.10 7.56
C ASN A 130 -7.76 -6.78 7.96
N LEU A 131 -8.82 -6.34 7.27
CA LEU A 131 -9.61 -5.16 7.65
C LEU A 131 -10.22 -5.32 9.04
N LYS A 132 -10.85 -6.47 9.33
CA LYS A 132 -11.41 -6.76 10.66
C LYS A 132 -10.35 -6.74 11.75
N LYS A 133 -9.15 -7.29 11.48
CA LYS A 133 -8.03 -7.26 12.42
C LYS A 133 -7.51 -5.84 12.67
N LEU A 134 -7.47 -4.99 11.66
CA LEU A 134 -7.12 -3.57 11.82
C LEU A 134 -8.15 -2.83 12.67
N ALA A 135 -9.44 -3.04 12.42
CA ALA A 135 -10.52 -2.46 13.22
C ALA A 135 -10.44 -2.93 14.68
N ALA A 136 -10.29 -4.25 14.90
CA ALA A 136 -10.13 -4.82 16.24
C ALA A 136 -8.87 -4.30 16.98
N ALA A 137 -7.82 -3.90 16.24
CA ALA A 137 -6.64 -3.25 16.80
C ALA A 137 -6.83 -1.74 17.02
N GLY A 138 -8.03 -1.20 16.82
CA GLY A 138 -8.36 0.22 16.99
C GLY A 138 -7.67 1.15 15.99
N LYS A 139 -7.32 0.65 14.81
CA LYS A 139 -6.64 1.46 13.79
C LYS A 139 -7.61 2.32 13.01
N LYS A 140 -7.20 3.56 12.72
CA LYS A 140 -7.95 4.45 11.85
C LYS A 140 -7.83 3.96 10.41
N ILE A 141 -8.98 3.73 9.76
CA ILE A 141 -9.05 3.17 8.41
C ILE A 141 -9.91 4.08 7.54
N ILE A 142 -9.43 4.40 6.37
CA ILE A 142 -10.21 4.97 5.27
C ILE A 142 -10.31 3.90 4.19
N ILE A 143 -11.51 3.40 3.95
CA ILE A 143 -11.78 2.49 2.86
C ILE A 143 -11.81 3.28 1.55
N ARG A 144 -11.02 2.84 0.56
CA ARG A 144 -11.03 3.38 -0.78
C ARG A 144 -11.58 2.30 -1.73
N VAL A 145 -12.52 2.70 -2.57
CA VAL A 145 -13.12 1.80 -3.55
C VAL A 145 -12.84 2.32 -4.95
N PRO A 146 -11.90 1.73 -5.69
CA PRO A 146 -11.73 2.05 -7.11
C PRO A 146 -12.91 1.51 -7.89
N LEU A 147 -13.82 2.39 -8.33
CA LEU A 147 -15.02 1.99 -9.07
C LEU A 147 -14.66 1.64 -10.51
N ILE A 148 -14.90 0.39 -10.88
CA ILE A 148 -14.59 -0.16 -12.21
C ILE A 148 -15.89 -0.71 -12.82
N GLN A 149 -16.26 -0.20 -13.99
CA GLN A 149 -17.45 -0.66 -14.70
C GLN A 149 -17.33 -2.15 -15.08
N GLY A 150 -18.37 -2.91 -14.82
CA GLY A 150 -18.42 -4.36 -15.06
C GLY A 150 -17.78 -5.20 -13.94
N PHE A 151 -17.20 -4.55 -12.94
CA PHE A 151 -16.63 -5.22 -11.77
C PHE A 151 -17.39 -4.88 -10.47
N ASN A 152 -17.38 -3.63 -10.06
CA ASN A 152 -17.90 -3.20 -8.76
C ASN A 152 -18.62 -1.85 -8.80
N ALA A 153 -18.77 -1.23 -9.98
CA ALA A 153 -19.42 0.08 -10.12
C ALA A 153 -20.96 -0.04 -10.30
N ASP A 154 -21.55 -1.07 -9.73
CA ASP A 154 -23.00 -1.24 -9.63
C ASP A 154 -23.50 -1.03 -8.20
N GLU A 155 -24.78 -0.70 -8.06
CA GLU A 155 -25.39 -0.37 -6.77
C GLU A 155 -25.28 -1.52 -5.75
N THR A 156 -25.43 -2.77 -6.21
CA THR A 156 -25.38 -3.95 -5.34
C THR A 156 -23.98 -4.14 -4.76
N SER A 157 -22.94 -4.02 -5.59
CA SER A 157 -21.56 -4.16 -5.17
C SER A 157 -21.14 -3.04 -4.23
N VAL A 158 -21.50 -1.78 -4.55
CA VAL A 158 -21.21 -0.62 -3.68
C VAL A 158 -21.93 -0.77 -2.35
N LYS A 159 -23.22 -1.15 -2.37
CA LYS A 159 -23.97 -1.39 -1.13
C LYS A 159 -23.32 -2.49 -0.28
N ALA A 160 -22.93 -3.60 -0.85
CA ALA A 160 -22.29 -4.68 -0.10
C ALA A 160 -20.96 -4.26 0.54
N ILE A 161 -20.18 -3.40 -0.14
CA ILE A 161 -18.94 -2.85 0.42
C ILE A 161 -19.24 -1.88 1.58
N THR A 162 -20.24 -1.02 1.43
CA THR A 162 -20.62 -0.05 2.48
C THR A 162 -21.25 -0.76 3.69
N ASP A 163 -22.09 -1.76 3.48
CA ASP A 163 -22.67 -2.57 4.57
C ASP A 163 -21.54 -3.28 5.33
N PHE A 164 -20.58 -3.92 4.64
CA PHE A 164 -19.43 -4.54 5.31
C PHE A 164 -18.64 -3.52 6.14
N ALA A 165 -18.41 -2.34 5.61
CA ALA A 165 -17.66 -1.31 6.34
C ALA A 165 -18.42 -0.83 7.58
N ALA A 166 -19.75 -0.66 7.47
CA ALA A 166 -20.60 -0.21 8.58
C ALA A 166 -20.82 -1.27 9.66
N ASP A 167 -20.91 -2.55 9.27
CA ASP A 167 -21.30 -3.62 10.20
C ASP A 167 -20.08 -4.28 10.87
N GLU A 168 -18.92 -4.27 10.21
CA GLU A 168 -17.76 -5.08 10.61
C GLU A 168 -16.50 -4.29 11.00
N LEU A 169 -16.49 -2.96 10.77
CA LEU A 169 -15.29 -2.12 10.99
C LEU A 169 -15.58 -0.95 11.96
N HIS A 170 -16.15 -1.27 13.14
CA HIS A 170 -16.48 -0.30 14.21
C HIS A 170 -15.26 0.15 14.99
#